data_c3c97a7fd2c85c915376c22bb3fcdc4c
#
_entry.id   c3c97a7fd2c85c915376c22bb3fcdc4c
#
_cell.length_a   1.000
_cell.length_b   1.000
_cell.length_c   1.000
_cell.angle_alpha   90.00
_cell.angle_beta   90.00
_cell.angle_gamma   90.00
#
_symmetry.space_group_name_H-M   'P 1'
#
loop_
_entity.id
_entity.type
_entity.pdbx_description
1 polymer ?
#
loop_
_entity_poly.entity_id
_entity_poly.type
_entity_poly.pdbx_seq_one_letter_code
_entity_poly.pdbx_strand_id
1 'polypeptide(L)'
;MNKVFEKAQQFGKSFMLPIAILPAVGLLLGIGGALSNPSTVKAYPVLDVAILQNIFTLMSSAGNIVFQNLPVIFAIGVAIGLARSDKGTAGLAALIGFLIMNATMNGMLVITDGLAKTTELAKHGQSMVLGIQTIETGVFGGIVTGILTAYLHNKYNKITLPAYLGFFSGSRFVPIVTAISAIF
;
A
#
# COMPACT_ATOMS: atom_id res chain seq x y z
N MET A 1 -28.42 -2.84 -18.75
CA MET A 1 -26.98 -2.56 -18.73
C MET A 1 -26.24 -3.81 -18.29
N ASN A 2 -25.10 -4.14 -18.90
CA ASN A 2 -24.47 -5.45 -18.72
C ASN A 2 -23.75 -5.47 -17.35
N LYS A 3 -24.12 -6.38 -16.43
CA LYS A 3 -23.54 -6.51 -15.07
C LYS A 3 -21.99 -6.61 -15.07
N VAL A 4 -21.43 -7.11 -16.17
CA VAL A 4 -19.97 -7.20 -16.37
C VAL A 4 -19.38 -5.80 -16.56
N PHE A 5 -20.04 -4.96 -17.36
CA PHE A 5 -19.58 -3.58 -17.60
C PHE A 5 -19.63 -2.73 -16.32
N GLU A 6 -20.69 -2.86 -15.52
CA GLU A 6 -20.79 -2.17 -14.22
C GLU A 6 -19.67 -2.57 -13.25
N LYS A 7 -19.36 -3.87 -13.17
CA LYS A 7 -18.25 -4.36 -12.34
C LYS A 7 -16.88 -3.86 -12.83
N ALA A 8 -16.66 -3.87 -14.15
CA ALA A 8 -15.43 -3.34 -14.73
C ALA A 8 -15.28 -1.84 -14.47
N GLN A 9 -16.37 -1.07 -14.58
CA GLN A 9 -16.36 0.35 -14.25
C GLN A 9 -16.12 0.62 -12.76
N GLN A 10 -16.73 -0.17 -11.86
CA GLN A 10 -16.49 -0.08 -10.43
C GLN A 10 -15.04 -0.41 -10.09
N PHE A 11 -14.48 -1.43 -10.72
CA PHE A 11 -13.07 -1.79 -10.60
C PHE A 11 -12.16 -0.64 -11.02
N GLY A 12 -12.38 -0.07 -12.22
CA GLY A 12 -11.61 1.09 -12.68
C GLY A 12 -11.71 2.29 -11.73
N LYS A 13 -12.89 2.59 -11.21
CA LYS A 13 -13.10 3.66 -10.22
C LYS A 13 -12.35 3.43 -8.90
N SER A 14 -12.11 2.19 -8.50
CA SER A 14 -11.40 1.88 -7.26
C SER A 14 -9.93 2.33 -7.26
N PHE A 15 -9.33 2.49 -8.45
CA PHE A 15 -7.99 3.02 -8.61
C PHE A 15 -7.91 4.54 -8.58
N MET A 16 -9.03 5.25 -8.70
CA MET A 16 -9.01 6.73 -8.76
C MET A 16 -8.40 7.34 -7.51
N LEU A 17 -8.69 6.79 -6.32
CA LEU A 17 -8.18 7.33 -5.07
C LEU A 17 -6.63 7.20 -4.96
N PRO A 18 -6.03 6.01 -5.12
CA PRO A 18 -4.56 5.88 -5.13
C PRO A 18 -3.87 6.67 -6.24
N ILE A 19 -4.47 6.72 -7.44
CA ILE A 19 -3.87 7.42 -8.58
C ILE A 19 -3.94 8.94 -8.43
N ALA A 20 -5.00 9.47 -7.82
CA ALA A 20 -5.20 10.92 -7.69
C ALA A 20 -4.11 11.64 -6.89
N ILE A 21 -3.40 10.95 -6.00
CA ILE A 21 -2.31 11.54 -5.22
C ILE A 21 -0.97 11.59 -5.98
N LEU A 22 -0.79 10.74 -7.01
CA LEU A 22 0.50 10.60 -7.71
C LEU A 22 1.04 11.88 -8.33
N PRO A 23 0.22 12.76 -8.98
CA PRO A 23 0.74 14.00 -9.53
C PRO A 23 1.34 14.92 -8.45
N ALA A 24 0.66 15.07 -7.30
CA ALA A 24 1.17 15.90 -6.21
C ALA A 24 2.47 15.35 -5.62
N VAL A 25 2.52 14.05 -5.40
CA VAL A 25 3.71 13.35 -4.89
C VAL A 25 4.84 13.38 -5.90
N GLY A 26 4.53 13.23 -7.20
CA GLY A 26 5.49 13.34 -8.30
C GLY A 26 6.12 14.72 -8.38
N LEU A 27 5.33 15.78 -8.16
CA LEU A 27 5.86 17.15 -8.10
C LEU A 27 6.80 17.34 -6.90
N LEU A 28 6.43 16.85 -5.72
CA LEU A 28 7.29 16.92 -4.53
C LEU A 28 8.63 16.22 -4.77
N LEU A 29 8.60 15.00 -5.28
CA LEU A 29 9.81 14.23 -5.56
C LEU A 29 10.62 14.86 -6.70
N GLY A 30 9.96 15.22 -7.80
CA GLY A 30 10.61 15.74 -9.00
C GLY A 30 11.26 17.12 -8.78
N ILE A 31 10.51 18.08 -8.25
CA ILE A 31 11.03 19.42 -7.97
C ILE A 31 12.06 19.36 -6.84
N GLY A 32 11.73 18.70 -5.73
CA GLY A 32 12.63 18.54 -4.61
C GLY A 32 13.96 17.87 -5.01
N GLY A 33 13.89 16.75 -5.72
CA GLY A 33 15.07 16.02 -6.18
C GLY A 33 15.88 16.75 -7.25
N ALA A 34 15.24 17.44 -8.19
CA ALA A 34 15.94 18.21 -9.22
C ALA A 34 16.69 19.41 -8.64
N LEU A 35 16.08 20.16 -7.72
CA LEU A 35 16.66 21.38 -7.15
C LEU A 35 17.62 21.11 -5.98
N SER A 36 17.57 19.94 -5.37
CA SER A 36 18.55 19.49 -4.36
C SER A 36 19.72 18.70 -4.98
N ASN A 37 19.71 18.44 -6.27
CA ASN A 37 20.77 17.68 -6.93
C ASN A 37 22.07 18.48 -6.96
N PRO A 38 23.23 17.93 -6.51
CA PRO A 38 24.52 18.62 -6.49
C PRO A 38 24.95 19.18 -7.85
N SER A 39 24.61 18.52 -8.95
CA SER A 39 24.92 19.02 -10.31
C SER A 39 24.10 20.28 -10.66
N THR A 40 22.84 20.33 -10.24
CA THR A 40 21.97 21.49 -10.44
C THR A 40 22.44 22.68 -9.60
N VAL A 41 22.80 22.45 -8.34
CA VAL A 41 23.32 23.48 -7.43
C VAL A 41 24.63 24.08 -7.97
N LYS A 42 25.53 23.25 -8.50
CA LYS A 42 26.76 23.74 -9.16
C LYS A 42 26.48 24.60 -10.40
N ALA A 43 25.46 24.24 -11.19
CA ALA A 43 25.08 25.02 -12.38
C ALA A 43 24.38 26.32 -12.02
N TYR A 44 23.67 26.37 -10.91
CA TYR A 44 22.89 27.50 -10.42
C TYR A 44 23.23 27.85 -8.97
N PRO A 45 24.34 28.58 -8.70
CA PRO A 45 24.81 28.85 -7.32
C PRO A 45 23.79 29.64 -6.46
N VAL A 46 22.81 30.29 -7.05
CA VAL A 46 21.70 30.94 -6.33
C VAL A 46 20.86 29.92 -5.51
N LEU A 47 20.89 28.65 -5.88
CA LEU A 47 20.22 27.58 -5.15
C LEU A 47 21.05 27.08 -3.95
N ASP A 48 22.32 27.46 -3.84
CA ASP A 48 23.20 27.05 -2.74
C ASP A 48 22.94 27.88 -1.48
N VAL A 49 21.69 27.90 -1.07
CA VAL A 49 21.23 28.51 0.18
C VAL A 49 20.72 27.41 1.07
N ALA A 50 21.31 27.25 2.27
CA ALA A 50 21.02 26.17 3.19
C ALA A 50 19.51 25.96 3.45
N ILE A 51 18.76 27.04 3.63
CA ILE A 51 17.31 26.96 3.87
C ILE A 51 16.59 26.38 2.65
N LEU A 52 16.93 26.80 1.43
CA LEU A 52 16.33 26.29 0.19
C LEU A 52 16.67 24.80 0.00
N GLN A 53 17.92 24.43 0.21
CA GLN A 53 18.36 23.04 0.07
C GLN A 53 17.66 22.11 1.09
N ASN A 54 17.47 22.58 2.32
CA ASN A 54 16.70 21.84 3.32
C ASN A 54 15.25 21.65 2.88
N ILE A 55 14.59 22.68 2.36
CA ILE A 55 13.21 22.59 1.86
C ILE A 55 13.12 21.60 0.69
N PHE A 56 14.00 21.69 -0.31
CA PHE A 56 13.99 20.78 -1.46
C PHE A 56 14.28 19.34 -1.06
N THR A 57 15.21 19.11 -0.11
CA THR A 57 15.50 17.79 0.43
C THR A 57 14.29 17.20 1.17
N LEU A 58 13.60 18.01 1.98
CA LEU A 58 12.37 17.57 2.65
C LEU A 58 11.26 17.24 1.65
N MET A 59 11.08 18.06 0.60
CA MET A 59 10.11 17.79 -0.47
C MET A 59 10.42 16.46 -1.17
N SER A 60 11.68 16.26 -1.55
CA SER A 60 12.13 15.01 -2.20
C SER A 60 11.90 13.79 -1.30
N SER A 61 12.26 13.90 -0.02
CA SER A 61 12.09 12.82 0.96
C SER A 61 10.61 12.51 1.18
N ALA A 62 9.75 13.53 1.31
CA ALA A 62 8.30 13.35 1.44
C ALA A 62 7.68 12.70 0.22
N GLY A 63 8.10 13.09 -0.99
CA GLY A 63 7.66 12.43 -2.22
C GLY A 63 8.11 10.97 -2.29
N ASN A 64 9.38 10.72 -1.98
CA ASN A 64 9.97 9.38 -2.04
C ASN A 64 9.29 8.38 -1.11
N ILE A 65 8.99 8.76 0.14
CA ILE A 65 8.34 7.87 1.10
C ILE A 65 6.94 7.44 0.63
N VAL A 66 6.21 8.31 -0.06
CA VAL A 66 4.90 7.95 -0.61
C VAL A 66 5.06 6.97 -1.78
N PHE A 67 6.03 7.20 -2.68
CA PHE A 67 6.30 6.27 -3.78
C PHE A 67 6.73 4.89 -3.30
N GLN A 68 7.58 4.82 -2.28
CA GLN A 68 8.00 3.54 -1.68
C GLN A 68 6.84 2.78 -1.05
N ASN A 69 5.80 3.48 -0.58
CA ASN A 69 4.63 2.90 0.06
C ASN A 69 3.40 2.80 -0.85
N LEU A 70 3.55 2.97 -2.17
CA LEU A 70 2.45 2.78 -3.12
C LEU A 70 1.73 1.44 -2.97
N PRO A 71 2.41 0.30 -2.73
CA PRO A 71 1.72 -0.98 -2.57
C PRO A 71 0.64 -0.96 -1.49
N VAL A 72 0.94 -0.42 -0.31
CA VAL A 72 -0.05 -0.34 0.78
C VAL A 72 -1.14 0.68 0.48
N ILE A 73 -0.80 1.79 -0.17
CA ILE A 73 -1.78 2.81 -0.58
C ILE A 73 -2.78 2.21 -1.57
N PHE A 74 -2.31 1.39 -2.52
CA PHE A 74 -3.17 0.68 -3.46
C PHE A 74 -4.01 -0.39 -2.76
N ALA A 75 -3.47 -1.15 -1.80
CA ALA A 75 -4.24 -2.12 -1.03
C ALA A 75 -5.44 -1.47 -0.34
N ILE A 76 -5.19 -0.38 0.38
CA ILE A 76 -6.23 0.39 1.09
C ILE A 76 -7.22 1.03 0.11
N GLY A 77 -6.72 1.72 -0.91
CA GLY A 77 -7.55 2.47 -1.87
C GLY A 77 -8.47 1.56 -2.69
N VAL A 78 -7.96 0.42 -3.16
CA VAL A 78 -8.74 -0.57 -3.90
C VAL A 78 -9.81 -1.20 -3.00
N ALA A 79 -9.47 -1.56 -1.76
CA ALA A 79 -10.45 -2.10 -0.81
C ALA A 79 -11.58 -1.11 -0.51
N ILE A 80 -11.25 0.16 -0.25
CA ILE A 80 -12.22 1.25 -0.04
C ILE A 80 -13.09 1.47 -1.28
N GLY A 81 -12.49 1.47 -2.47
CA GLY A 81 -13.17 1.70 -3.74
C GLY A 81 -14.17 0.60 -4.11
N LEU A 82 -13.86 -0.65 -3.78
CA LEU A 82 -14.69 -1.82 -4.06
C LEU A 82 -15.67 -2.17 -2.93
N ALA A 83 -15.46 -1.64 -1.72
CA ALA A 83 -16.38 -1.86 -0.59
C ALA A 83 -17.72 -1.17 -0.82
N ARG A 84 -18.81 -1.92 -0.56
CA ARG A 84 -20.21 -1.45 -0.73
C ARG A 84 -20.70 -0.62 0.44
N SER A 85 -20.21 -0.89 1.64
CA SER A 85 -20.57 -0.21 2.88
C SER A 85 -19.36 -0.21 3.81
N ASP A 86 -19.39 0.59 4.88
CA ASP A 86 -18.36 0.62 5.94
C ASP A 86 -16.91 0.61 5.39
N LYS A 87 -16.66 1.57 4.50
CA LYS A 87 -15.41 1.69 3.74
C LYS A 87 -14.17 1.87 4.64
N GLY A 88 -14.37 2.49 5.80
CA GLY A 88 -13.29 2.65 6.80
C GLY A 88 -12.76 1.31 7.29
N THR A 89 -13.66 0.41 7.67
CA THR A 89 -13.29 -0.95 8.10
C THR A 89 -12.66 -1.75 6.96
N ALA A 90 -13.14 -1.59 5.73
CA ALA A 90 -12.51 -2.23 4.55
C ALA A 90 -11.07 -1.75 4.35
N GLY A 91 -10.80 -0.45 4.50
CA GLY A 91 -9.45 0.10 4.40
C GLY A 91 -8.53 -0.41 5.51
N LEU A 92 -9.00 -0.44 6.75
CA LEU A 92 -8.24 -0.99 7.88
C LEU A 92 -7.95 -2.48 7.70
N ALA A 93 -8.94 -3.26 7.27
CA ALA A 93 -8.76 -4.69 6.98
C ALA A 93 -7.73 -4.92 5.86
N ALA A 94 -7.70 -4.05 4.83
CA ALA A 94 -6.70 -4.13 3.77
C ALA A 94 -5.28 -3.84 4.26
N LEU A 95 -5.12 -2.85 5.14
CA LEU A 95 -3.83 -2.58 5.77
C LEU A 95 -3.34 -3.79 6.57
N ILE A 96 -4.20 -4.36 7.41
CA ILE A 96 -3.88 -5.55 8.22
C ILE A 96 -3.54 -6.74 7.31
N GLY A 97 -4.36 -7.00 6.27
CA GLY A 97 -4.10 -8.08 5.32
C GLY A 97 -2.78 -7.91 4.58
N PHE A 98 -2.45 -6.70 4.15
CA PHE A 98 -1.20 -6.40 3.48
C PHE A 98 0.02 -6.60 4.40
N LEU A 99 -0.06 -6.17 5.66
CA LEU A 99 1.01 -6.40 6.64
C LEU A 99 1.21 -7.89 6.92
N ILE A 100 0.13 -8.64 7.10
CA ILE A 100 0.19 -10.09 7.37
C ILE A 100 0.73 -10.84 6.15
N MET A 101 0.29 -10.51 4.94
CA MET A 101 0.83 -11.12 3.72
C MET A 101 2.37 -10.94 3.66
N ASN A 102 2.86 -9.71 3.86
CA ASN A 102 4.30 -9.45 3.85
C ASN A 102 5.03 -10.16 5.00
N ALA A 103 4.46 -10.19 6.20
CA ALA A 103 5.02 -10.92 7.35
C ALA A 103 5.06 -12.44 7.11
N THR A 104 4.05 -12.99 6.45
CA THR A 104 4.02 -14.42 6.08
C THR A 104 5.09 -14.75 5.04
N MET A 105 5.24 -13.91 4.01
CA MET A 105 6.32 -14.07 3.04
C MET A 105 7.71 -13.97 3.69
N ASN A 106 7.88 -13.05 4.65
CA ASN A 106 9.11 -12.98 5.45
C ASN A 106 9.34 -14.29 6.23
N GLY A 107 8.30 -14.78 6.93
CA GLY A 107 8.36 -16.05 7.66
C GLY A 107 8.74 -17.23 6.76
N MET A 108 8.22 -17.29 5.55
CA MET A 108 8.60 -18.30 4.55
C MET A 108 10.08 -18.18 4.17
N LEU A 109 10.57 -16.95 3.92
CA LEU A 109 11.98 -16.72 3.63
C LEU A 109 12.89 -17.14 4.80
N VAL A 110 12.47 -16.89 6.05
CA VAL A 110 13.21 -17.33 7.24
C VAL A 110 13.28 -18.86 7.32
N ILE A 111 12.14 -19.55 7.14
CA ILE A 111 12.06 -21.02 7.25
C ILE A 111 12.87 -21.72 6.14
N THR A 112 12.98 -21.09 4.96
CA THR A 112 13.68 -21.64 3.80
C THR A 112 15.13 -21.19 3.67
N ASP A 113 15.69 -20.48 4.68
CA ASP A 113 17.01 -19.82 4.63
C ASP A 113 17.19 -18.92 3.40
N GLY A 114 16.08 -18.37 2.90
CA GLY A 114 16.02 -17.54 1.69
C GLY A 114 16.23 -16.04 1.94
N LEU A 115 16.49 -15.60 3.17
CA LEU A 115 16.73 -14.20 3.47
C LEU A 115 18.03 -13.69 2.84
N ALA A 116 17.91 -12.70 1.96
CA ALA A 116 19.05 -12.00 1.40
C ALA A 116 19.64 -10.99 2.39
N LYS A 117 20.93 -10.67 2.21
CA LYS A 117 21.54 -9.54 2.92
C LYS A 117 20.85 -8.24 2.51
N THR A 118 20.71 -7.30 3.45
CA THR A 118 20.04 -6.01 3.22
C THR A 118 20.64 -5.19 2.07
N THR A 119 21.90 -5.40 1.74
CA THR A 119 22.62 -4.76 0.62
C THR A 119 22.34 -5.40 -0.74
N GLU A 120 21.70 -6.58 -0.79
CA GLU A 120 21.50 -7.37 -2.01
C GLU A 120 20.03 -7.76 -2.27
N LEU A 121 19.09 -7.14 -1.56
CA LEU A 121 17.67 -7.48 -1.62
C LEU A 121 17.14 -7.55 -3.07
N ALA A 122 17.40 -6.52 -3.86
CA ALA A 122 16.91 -6.44 -5.24
C ALA A 122 17.43 -7.59 -6.14
N LYS A 123 18.66 -8.09 -5.91
CA LYS A 123 19.22 -9.21 -6.67
C LYS A 123 18.46 -10.52 -6.41
N HIS A 124 17.84 -10.64 -5.24
CA HIS A 124 17.08 -11.81 -4.82
C HIS A 124 15.56 -11.60 -4.94
N GLY A 125 15.11 -10.54 -5.63
CA GLY A 125 13.70 -10.21 -5.75
C GLY A 125 13.02 -9.91 -4.41
N GLN A 126 13.78 -9.36 -3.47
CA GLN A 126 13.29 -8.98 -2.15
C GLN A 126 13.33 -7.46 -1.97
N SER A 127 12.52 -6.95 -1.06
CA SER A 127 12.47 -5.53 -0.69
C SER A 127 12.11 -5.35 0.77
N MET A 128 12.29 -4.13 1.27
CA MET A 128 11.81 -3.71 2.59
C MET A 128 10.46 -3.02 2.44
N VAL A 129 9.39 -3.64 2.90
CA VAL A 129 8.03 -3.10 2.87
C VAL A 129 7.58 -2.82 4.30
N LEU A 130 7.39 -1.55 4.64
CA LEU A 130 7.00 -1.11 6.01
C LEU A 130 7.89 -1.73 7.12
N GLY A 131 9.19 -1.86 6.87
CA GLY A 131 10.14 -2.44 7.81
C GLY A 131 10.19 -3.99 7.81
N ILE A 132 9.43 -4.66 6.95
CA ILE A 132 9.42 -6.12 6.81
C ILE A 132 10.21 -6.48 5.54
N GLN A 133 11.24 -7.30 5.67
CA GLN A 133 11.92 -7.88 4.51
C GLN A 133 11.04 -8.95 3.88
N THR A 134 10.70 -8.79 2.61
CA THR A 134 9.70 -9.62 1.94
C THR A 134 10.05 -9.82 0.47
N ILE A 135 9.30 -10.68 -0.22
CA ILE A 135 9.36 -10.80 -1.68
C ILE A 135 8.78 -9.52 -2.30
N GLU A 136 9.49 -8.97 -3.29
CA GLU A 136 9.04 -7.76 -4.00
C GLU A 136 7.79 -8.07 -4.84
N THR A 137 6.63 -7.70 -4.34
CA THR A 137 5.34 -7.84 -5.05
C THR A 137 4.87 -6.52 -5.67
N GLY A 138 5.50 -5.42 -5.27
CA GLY A 138 5.17 -4.08 -5.73
C GLY A 138 3.69 -3.71 -5.54
N VAL A 139 3.22 -2.82 -6.39
CA VAL A 139 1.82 -2.35 -6.40
C VAL A 139 0.83 -3.49 -6.68
N PHE A 140 1.24 -4.52 -7.44
CA PHE A 140 0.35 -5.67 -7.72
C PHE A 140 -0.02 -6.45 -6.47
N GLY A 141 0.91 -6.68 -5.54
CA GLY A 141 0.62 -7.28 -4.24
C GLY A 141 -0.41 -6.47 -3.46
N GLY A 142 -0.28 -5.14 -3.48
CA GLY A 142 -1.27 -4.24 -2.89
C GLY A 142 -2.66 -4.35 -3.54
N ILE A 143 -2.72 -4.38 -4.88
CA ILE A 143 -3.98 -4.53 -5.61
C ILE A 143 -4.66 -5.86 -5.28
N VAL A 144 -3.92 -6.97 -5.31
CA VAL A 144 -4.45 -8.30 -5.00
C VAL A 144 -5.01 -8.34 -3.57
N THR A 145 -4.25 -7.84 -2.60
CA THR A 145 -4.71 -7.75 -1.21
C THR A 145 -5.96 -6.88 -1.07
N GLY A 146 -6.00 -5.74 -1.77
CA GLY A 146 -7.16 -4.84 -1.77
C GLY A 146 -8.41 -5.50 -2.34
N ILE A 147 -8.30 -6.24 -3.44
CA ILE A 147 -9.41 -6.98 -4.07
C ILE A 147 -9.90 -8.10 -3.13
N LEU A 148 -8.97 -8.91 -2.59
CA LEU A 148 -9.29 -9.97 -1.63
C LEU A 148 -10.05 -9.42 -0.43
N THR A 149 -9.52 -8.34 0.17
CA THR A 149 -10.15 -7.69 1.31
C THR A 149 -11.54 -7.17 0.97
N ALA A 150 -11.72 -6.50 -0.17
CA ALA A 150 -13.03 -6.00 -0.60
C ALA A 150 -14.03 -7.13 -0.81
N TYR A 151 -13.59 -8.24 -1.38
CA TYR A 151 -14.43 -9.43 -1.56
C TYR A 151 -14.88 -9.99 -0.21
N LEU A 152 -13.96 -10.20 0.73
CA LEU A 152 -14.24 -10.68 2.08
C LEU A 152 -15.13 -9.68 2.84
N HIS A 153 -14.84 -8.38 2.73
CA HIS A 153 -15.64 -7.32 3.34
C HIS A 153 -17.09 -7.37 2.85
N ASN A 154 -17.29 -7.37 1.54
CA ASN A 154 -18.63 -7.39 0.95
C ASN A 154 -19.42 -8.67 1.28
N LYS A 155 -18.73 -9.78 1.56
CA LYS A 155 -19.33 -11.06 1.95
C LYS A 155 -19.66 -11.15 3.44
N TYR A 156 -18.79 -10.65 4.31
CA TYR A 156 -18.85 -10.90 5.75
C TYR A 156 -19.22 -9.68 6.60
N ASN A 157 -19.33 -8.47 6.04
CA ASN A 157 -19.63 -7.25 6.78
C ASN A 157 -21.01 -7.21 7.48
N LYS A 158 -21.89 -8.15 7.17
CA LYS A 158 -23.23 -8.29 7.77
C LYS A 158 -23.39 -9.59 8.56
N ILE A 159 -22.30 -10.32 8.82
CA ILE A 159 -22.41 -11.59 9.54
C ILE A 159 -22.84 -11.36 10.99
N THR A 160 -23.77 -12.16 11.46
CA THR A 160 -24.18 -12.21 12.86
C THR A 160 -23.57 -13.45 13.51
N LEU A 161 -22.79 -13.25 14.56
CA LEU A 161 -22.17 -14.34 15.33
C LEU A 161 -23.01 -14.63 16.57
N PRO A 162 -22.87 -15.83 17.18
CA PRO A 162 -23.51 -16.15 18.46
C PRO A 162 -23.25 -15.11 19.54
N ALA A 163 -24.12 -15.00 20.53
CA ALA A 163 -24.09 -13.93 21.55
C ALA A 163 -22.73 -13.77 22.24
N TYR A 164 -22.02 -14.87 22.50
CA TYR A 164 -20.69 -14.84 23.13
C TYR A 164 -19.58 -14.28 22.23
N LEU A 165 -19.78 -14.23 20.91
CA LEU A 165 -18.90 -13.59 19.92
C LEU A 165 -19.53 -12.34 19.31
N GLY A 166 -20.65 -11.86 19.85
CA GLY A 166 -21.42 -10.73 19.31
C GLY A 166 -20.61 -9.47 19.08
N PHE A 167 -19.57 -9.24 19.90
CA PHE A 167 -18.64 -8.11 19.71
C PHE A 167 -17.93 -8.11 18.34
N PHE A 168 -17.63 -9.29 17.80
CA PHE A 168 -16.98 -9.46 16.51
C PHE A 168 -17.95 -9.53 15.33
N SER A 169 -19.26 -9.39 15.56
CA SER A 169 -20.27 -9.43 14.49
C SER A 169 -20.14 -8.24 13.52
N GLY A 170 -20.64 -8.42 12.31
CA GLY A 170 -20.66 -7.41 11.27
C GLY A 170 -19.28 -7.09 10.72
N SER A 171 -19.03 -5.82 10.43
CA SER A 171 -17.78 -5.36 9.81
C SER A 171 -16.54 -5.60 10.66
N ARG A 172 -16.67 -5.74 11.99
CA ARG A 172 -15.54 -6.07 12.88
C ARG A 172 -14.97 -7.48 12.64
N PHE A 173 -15.72 -8.38 12.03
CA PHE A 173 -15.25 -9.72 11.67
C PHE A 173 -14.31 -9.69 10.44
N VAL A 174 -14.46 -8.71 9.59
CA VAL A 174 -13.71 -8.62 8.32
C VAL A 174 -12.19 -8.58 8.50
N PRO A 175 -11.61 -7.75 9.38
CA PRO A 175 -10.16 -7.76 9.61
C PRO A 175 -9.62 -9.14 10.01
N ILE A 176 -10.37 -9.88 10.81
CA ILE A 176 -9.98 -11.23 11.29
C ILE A 176 -9.95 -12.22 10.11
N VAL A 177 -11.01 -12.23 9.30
CA VAL A 177 -11.07 -13.13 8.12
C VAL A 177 -10.01 -12.76 7.10
N THR A 178 -9.79 -11.46 6.88
CA THR A 178 -8.75 -10.96 5.97
C THR A 178 -7.36 -11.36 6.47
N ALA A 179 -7.09 -11.22 7.78
CA ALA A 179 -5.85 -11.63 8.39
C ALA A 179 -5.54 -13.12 8.15
N ILE A 180 -6.53 -13.98 8.43
CA ILE A 180 -6.40 -15.43 8.21
C ILE A 180 -6.19 -15.74 6.72
N SER A 181 -6.97 -15.10 5.83
CA SER A 181 -6.86 -15.34 4.38
C SER A 181 -5.56 -14.81 3.77
N ALA A 182 -4.89 -13.87 4.40
CA ALA A 182 -3.62 -13.32 3.94
C ALA A 182 -2.40 -14.19 4.31
N ILE A 183 -2.59 -15.23 5.13
CA ILE A 183 -1.56 -16.21 5.46
C ILE A 183 -1.41 -17.26 4.35
N PHE A 184 -2.49 -17.56 3.61
CA PHE A 184 -2.58 -18.59 2.57
C PHE A 184 -2.62 -17.98 1.16
#